data_fe8536102cd201aecfdf4b2c177daa11
#
_entry.id   fe8536102cd201aecfdf4b2c177daa11
#
_cell.length_a   1.000
_cell.length_b   1.000
_cell.length_c   1.000
_cell.angle_alpha   90.00
_cell.angle_beta   90.00
_cell.angle_gamma   90.00
#
_symmetry.space_group_name_H-M   'P 1'
#
loop_
_entity.id
_entity.type
_entity.pdbx_description
1 polymer ?
#
loop_
_entity_poly.entity_id
_entity_poly.type
_entity_poly.pdbx_seq_one_letter_code
_entity_poly.pdbx_strand_id
1 'polypeptide(L)'
;LLVLAENKELFQENGIEPMVSELPFIQACRDKRNTGTFLNSHDIRVPAPVDKYHPTFPLFAKPYDGSLSKDLYVVRGKEELTSEILNHPKLIFMEYIDKQEYKEFTVDMYYGKDNRVKAIVPRERIEIRAGEINKGFTRKNYLVRFLKERLDYLPGVVGCICIQLFY
;
A
#
# COMPACT_ATOMS: atom_id res chain seq x y z
N LEU A 1 0.17 -12.56 -8.24
CA LEU A 1 0.40 -13.13 -6.89
C LEU A 1 -0.79 -13.92 -6.39
N LEU A 2 -2.06 -13.46 -6.60
CA LEU A 2 -3.26 -14.17 -6.13
C LEU A 2 -3.30 -15.62 -6.64
N VAL A 3 -3.19 -15.82 -7.96
CA VAL A 3 -3.18 -17.15 -8.58
C VAL A 3 -2.08 -18.06 -8.01
N LEU A 4 -0.90 -17.51 -7.71
CA LEU A 4 0.18 -18.30 -7.09
C LEU A 4 -0.15 -18.70 -5.65
N ALA A 5 -0.76 -17.81 -4.88
CA ALA A 5 -1.16 -18.10 -3.51
C ALA A 5 -2.31 -19.12 -3.43
N GLU A 6 -3.27 -19.03 -4.35
CA GLU A 6 -4.38 -19.97 -4.47
C GLU A 6 -3.96 -21.38 -4.89
N ASN A 7 -2.85 -21.51 -5.62
CA ASN A 7 -2.35 -22.78 -6.13
C ASN A 7 -1.02 -23.20 -5.48
N LYS A 8 -0.69 -22.65 -4.29
CA LYS A 8 0.59 -22.89 -3.62
C LYS A 8 0.85 -24.37 -3.38
N GLU A 9 -0.15 -25.11 -2.93
CA GLU A 9 -0.07 -26.55 -2.68
C GLU A 9 0.25 -27.33 -3.95
N LEU A 10 -0.39 -27.00 -5.07
CA LEU A 10 -0.15 -27.64 -6.38
C LEU A 10 1.32 -27.48 -6.82
N PHE A 11 1.92 -26.31 -6.58
CA PHE A 11 3.33 -26.08 -6.87
C PHE A 11 4.22 -26.95 -5.97
N GLN A 12 3.91 -27.01 -4.67
CA GLN A 12 4.67 -27.78 -3.68
C GLN A 12 4.62 -29.28 -3.97
N GLU A 13 3.48 -29.83 -4.37
CA GLU A 13 3.30 -31.23 -4.81
C GLU A 13 4.20 -31.58 -6.01
N ASN A 14 4.49 -30.58 -6.85
CA ASN A 14 5.41 -30.73 -8.00
C ASN A 14 6.86 -30.31 -7.68
N GLY A 15 7.23 -30.20 -6.39
CA GLY A 15 8.60 -29.89 -5.97
C GLY A 15 9.01 -28.43 -6.17
N ILE A 16 8.05 -27.53 -6.41
CA ILE A 16 8.28 -26.10 -6.60
C ILE A 16 7.83 -25.35 -5.35
N GLU A 17 8.75 -24.60 -4.73
CA GLU A 17 8.41 -23.72 -3.60
C GLU A 17 8.16 -22.29 -4.09
N PRO A 18 6.90 -21.86 -4.27
CA PRO A 18 6.62 -20.51 -4.74
C PRO A 18 6.91 -19.48 -3.64
N MET A 19 7.69 -18.45 -3.97
CA MET A 19 8.00 -17.35 -3.05
C MET A 19 6.82 -16.37 -3.01
N VAL A 20 5.71 -16.83 -2.42
CA VAL A 20 4.47 -16.08 -2.27
C VAL A 20 3.94 -16.22 -0.85
N SER A 21 3.48 -15.11 -0.27
CA SER A 21 2.84 -15.10 1.04
C SER A 21 1.52 -15.87 1.02
N GLU A 22 1.04 -16.22 2.22
CA GLU A 22 -0.23 -16.94 2.39
C GLU A 22 -1.42 -16.15 1.82
N LEU A 23 -2.41 -16.88 1.32
CA LEU A 23 -3.59 -16.33 0.63
C LEU A 23 -4.32 -15.23 1.44
N PRO A 24 -4.56 -15.37 2.76
CA PRO A 24 -5.23 -14.33 3.53
C PRO A 24 -4.49 -12.98 3.51
N PHE A 25 -3.15 -13.00 3.60
CA PHE A 25 -2.34 -11.78 3.51
C PHE A 25 -2.42 -11.14 2.12
N ILE A 26 -2.31 -11.94 1.06
CA ILE A 26 -2.45 -11.45 -0.32
C ILE A 26 -3.83 -10.82 -0.54
N GLN A 27 -4.89 -11.46 -0.06
CA GLN A 27 -6.26 -10.92 -0.14
C GLN A 27 -6.41 -9.61 0.63
N ALA A 28 -5.86 -9.51 1.84
CA ALA A 28 -5.87 -8.28 2.63
C ALA A 28 -5.15 -7.12 1.91
N CYS A 29 -4.01 -7.40 1.25
CA CYS A 29 -3.28 -6.39 0.51
C CYS A 29 -3.95 -5.94 -0.81
N ARG A 30 -4.89 -6.72 -1.35
CA ARG A 30 -5.64 -6.37 -2.57
C ARG A 30 -6.67 -5.27 -2.34
N ASP A 31 -7.20 -5.15 -1.15
CA ASP A 31 -8.18 -4.13 -0.78
C ASP A 31 -7.53 -3.09 0.16
N LYS A 32 -7.47 -1.84 -0.29
CA LYS A 32 -6.84 -0.76 0.48
C LYS A 32 -7.53 -0.45 1.82
N ARG A 33 -8.81 -0.85 1.96
CA ARG A 33 -9.55 -0.73 3.22
C ARG A 33 -9.00 -1.71 4.26
N ASN A 34 -8.80 -2.97 3.82
CA ASN A 34 -8.20 -4.01 4.66
C ASN A 34 -6.73 -3.72 4.95
N THR A 35 -5.98 -3.25 3.93
CA THR A 35 -4.59 -2.81 4.11
C THR A 35 -4.49 -1.69 5.13
N GLY A 36 -5.42 -0.72 5.11
CA GLY A 36 -5.48 0.36 6.09
C GLY A 36 -5.71 -0.14 7.51
N THR A 37 -6.67 -1.05 7.69
CA THR A 37 -6.95 -1.69 8.99
C THR A 37 -5.72 -2.47 9.50
N PHE A 38 -5.08 -3.24 8.62
CA PHE A 38 -3.86 -3.98 8.94
C PHE A 38 -2.71 -3.04 9.38
N LEU A 39 -2.45 -1.96 8.67
CA LEU A 39 -1.38 -1.02 9.01
C LEU A 39 -1.67 -0.30 10.34
N ASN A 40 -2.92 0.13 10.57
CA ASN A 40 -3.32 0.74 11.84
C ASN A 40 -3.14 -0.22 13.03
N SER A 41 -3.41 -1.52 12.88
CA SER A 41 -3.20 -2.50 13.94
C SER A 41 -1.72 -2.72 14.29
N HIS A 42 -0.80 -2.22 13.45
CA HIS A 42 0.64 -2.22 13.66
C HIS A 42 1.21 -0.82 13.97
N ASP A 43 0.39 0.11 14.46
CA ASP A 43 0.75 1.49 14.78
C ASP A 43 1.38 2.26 13.60
N ILE A 44 0.95 1.93 12.38
CA ILE A 44 1.31 2.68 11.17
C ILE A 44 0.10 3.47 10.72
N ARG A 45 0.19 4.81 10.89
CA ARG A 45 -0.88 5.72 10.52
C ARG A 45 -1.16 5.64 9.02
N VAL A 46 -2.43 5.56 8.66
CA VAL A 46 -2.92 5.69 7.30
C VAL A 46 -3.74 6.97 7.16
N PRO A 47 -3.90 7.52 5.95
CA PRO A 47 -4.76 8.67 5.72
C PRO A 47 -6.16 8.43 6.28
N ALA A 48 -6.67 9.39 7.05
CA ALA A 48 -7.97 9.28 7.70
C ALA A 48 -9.09 9.17 6.65
N PRO A 49 -10.10 8.31 6.86
CA PRO A 49 -11.25 8.27 5.97
C PRO A 49 -12.06 9.57 6.07
N VAL A 50 -12.59 10.01 4.93
CA VAL A 50 -13.46 11.19 4.83
C VAL A 50 -14.87 10.74 4.46
N ASP A 51 -15.87 11.24 5.16
CA ASP A 51 -17.27 11.02 4.79
C ASP A 51 -17.59 11.81 3.51
N LYS A 52 -17.92 11.11 2.43
CA LYS A 52 -18.22 11.72 1.13
C LYS A 52 -19.46 12.62 1.12
N TYR A 53 -20.35 12.50 2.11
CA TYR A 53 -21.55 13.34 2.24
C TYR A 53 -21.32 14.59 3.11
N HIS A 54 -20.31 14.55 3.98
CA HIS A 54 -19.88 15.68 4.82
C HIS A 54 -18.35 15.85 4.70
N PRO A 55 -17.83 16.11 3.47
CA PRO A 55 -16.41 16.11 3.23
C PRO A 55 -15.68 17.29 3.83
N THR A 56 -14.45 17.05 4.28
CA THR A 56 -13.44 18.10 4.51
C THR A 56 -12.53 18.17 3.30
N PHE A 57 -12.10 19.38 2.95
CA PHE A 57 -11.23 19.60 1.79
C PHE A 57 -9.85 20.16 2.21
N PRO A 58 -8.79 19.89 1.43
CA PRO A 58 -8.77 18.98 0.28
C PRO A 58 -8.92 17.51 0.70
N LEU A 59 -9.48 16.69 -0.18
CA LEU A 59 -9.56 15.23 0.01
C LEU A 59 -8.94 14.49 -1.18
N PHE A 60 -8.60 13.23 -0.95
CA PHE A 60 -8.11 12.33 -1.98
C PHE A 60 -9.07 11.15 -2.15
N ALA A 61 -9.42 10.83 -3.40
CA ALA A 61 -10.26 9.68 -3.70
C ALA A 61 -9.55 8.73 -4.66
N LYS A 62 -9.65 7.42 -4.39
CA LYS A 62 -9.06 6.36 -5.19
C LYS A 62 -9.85 5.06 -5.09
N PRO A 63 -9.80 4.17 -6.11
CA PRO A 63 -10.40 2.85 -6.00
C PRO A 63 -9.72 2.01 -4.91
N TYR A 64 -10.53 1.30 -4.11
CA TYR A 64 -9.99 0.43 -3.06
C TYR A 64 -9.19 -0.76 -3.61
N ASP A 65 -9.50 -1.21 -4.84
CA ASP A 65 -8.84 -2.32 -5.54
C ASP A 65 -8.04 -1.87 -6.77
N GLY A 66 -7.87 -0.54 -6.96
CA GLY A 66 -7.19 0.05 -8.12
C GLY A 66 -5.66 -0.11 -8.11
N SER A 67 -5.06 -0.04 -9.29
CA SER A 67 -3.62 -0.07 -9.54
C SER A 67 -3.21 0.92 -10.63
N LEU A 68 -1.91 1.12 -10.83
CA LEU A 68 -1.34 1.95 -11.89
C LEU A 68 -1.80 3.43 -11.88
N SER A 69 -2.13 3.95 -10.71
CA SER A 69 -2.59 5.35 -10.52
C SER A 69 -3.80 5.74 -11.40
N LYS A 70 -4.68 4.79 -11.71
CA LYS A 70 -5.93 5.05 -12.42
C LYS A 70 -7.02 5.52 -11.45
N ASP A 71 -7.91 6.38 -11.95
CA ASP A 71 -9.07 6.91 -11.23
C ASP A 71 -8.70 7.52 -9.86
N LEU A 72 -7.63 8.32 -9.86
CA LEU A 72 -7.18 9.09 -8.71
C LEU A 72 -7.69 10.53 -8.81
N TYR A 73 -8.31 11.02 -7.75
CA TYR A 73 -8.87 12.35 -7.69
C TYR A 73 -8.33 13.10 -6.47
N VAL A 74 -7.82 14.31 -6.71
CA VAL A 74 -7.58 15.30 -5.66
C VAL A 74 -8.72 16.31 -5.76
N VAL A 75 -9.58 16.37 -4.78
CA VAL A 75 -10.74 17.25 -4.73
C VAL A 75 -10.45 18.38 -3.75
N ARG A 76 -10.32 19.60 -4.26
CA ARG A 76 -9.93 20.77 -3.46
C ARG A 76 -11.10 21.55 -2.87
N GLY A 77 -12.27 21.39 -3.48
CA GLY A 77 -13.49 22.07 -3.04
C GLY A 77 -14.73 21.32 -3.49
N LYS A 78 -15.87 21.79 -3.00
CA LYS A 78 -17.17 21.13 -3.24
C LYS A 78 -17.53 21.09 -4.74
N GLU A 79 -17.09 22.08 -5.50
CA GLU A 79 -17.34 22.22 -6.94
C GLU A 79 -16.64 21.13 -7.77
N GLU A 80 -15.53 20.59 -7.28
CA GLU A 80 -14.80 19.50 -7.91
C GLU A 80 -15.36 18.11 -7.57
N LEU A 81 -16.22 18.01 -6.54
CA LEU A 81 -16.85 16.77 -6.11
C LEU A 81 -18.07 16.44 -6.96
N THR A 82 -17.83 15.97 -8.17
CA THR A 82 -18.87 15.67 -9.15
C THR A 82 -19.75 14.48 -8.76
N SER A 83 -20.95 14.38 -9.34
CA SER A 83 -21.83 13.21 -9.15
C SER A 83 -21.17 11.90 -9.60
N GLU A 84 -20.30 11.94 -10.60
CA GLU A 84 -19.53 10.78 -11.06
C GLU A 84 -18.60 10.28 -9.96
N ILE A 85 -17.83 11.16 -9.32
CA ILE A 85 -16.93 10.82 -8.22
C ILE A 85 -17.73 10.32 -7.03
N LEU A 86 -18.82 11.01 -6.64
CA LEU A 86 -19.66 10.63 -5.49
C LEU A 86 -20.30 9.25 -5.65
N ASN A 87 -20.76 8.92 -6.85
CA ASN A 87 -21.48 7.68 -7.13
C ASN A 87 -20.61 6.55 -7.64
N HIS A 88 -19.30 6.77 -7.75
CA HIS A 88 -18.38 5.73 -8.20
C HIS A 88 -18.32 4.58 -7.19
N PRO A 89 -18.62 3.32 -7.58
CA PRO A 89 -18.86 2.23 -6.63
C PRO A 89 -17.60 1.77 -5.87
N LYS A 90 -16.43 2.09 -6.38
CA LYS A 90 -15.15 1.60 -5.84
C LYS A 90 -14.31 2.68 -5.15
N LEU A 91 -14.66 3.94 -5.23
CA LEU A 91 -13.86 4.99 -4.62
C LEU A 91 -13.97 4.98 -3.09
N ILE A 92 -12.83 5.06 -2.43
CA ILE A 92 -12.67 5.42 -1.03
C ILE A 92 -12.18 6.86 -0.95
N PHE A 93 -12.67 7.58 0.04
CA PHE A 93 -12.35 8.99 0.27
C PHE A 93 -11.52 9.11 1.53
N MET A 94 -10.45 9.89 1.46
CA MET A 94 -9.52 10.05 2.58
C MET A 94 -8.91 11.43 2.60
N GLU A 95 -8.27 11.79 3.71
CA GLU A 95 -7.50 13.03 3.82
C GLU A 95 -6.45 13.11 2.70
N TYR A 96 -6.25 14.31 2.18
CA TYR A 96 -5.19 14.60 1.23
C TYR A 96 -3.87 14.81 1.96
N ILE A 97 -2.82 14.11 1.53
CA ILE A 97 -1.46 14.32 2.03
C ILE A 97 -0.71 15.19 1.04
N ASP A 98 -0.29 16.37 1.47
CA ASP A 98 0.43 17.30 0.61
C ASP A 98 1.86 16.83 0.37
N LYS A 99 2.18 16.59 -0.90
CA LYS A 99 3.52 16.17 -1.35
C LYS A 99 4.58 17.28 -1.20
N GLN A 100 4.19 18.52 -0.94
CA GLN A 100 5.14 19.59 -0.64
C GLN A 100 5.63 19.51 0.81
N GLU A 101 4.81 18.98 1.71
CA GLU A 101 5.16 18.82 3.13
C GLU A 101 5.82 17.48 3.43
N TYR A 102 5.54 16.45 2.62
CA TYR A 102 5.99 15.08 2.83
C TYR A 102 6.71 14.51 1.63
N LYS A 103 7.71 13.69 1.88
CA LYS A 103 8.37 12.89 0.86
C LYS A 103 7.68 11.55 0.70
N GLU A 104 7.45 11.13 -0.53
CA GLU A 104 6.86 9.83 -0.84
C GLU A 104 7.96 8.77 -0.99
N PHE A 105 7.78 7.63 -0.34
CA PHE A 105 8.67 6.49 -0.42
C PHE A 105 7.94 5.25 -0.90
N THR A 106 8.63 4.44 -1.69
CA THR A 106 8.34 3.04 -1.87
C THR A 106 9.36 2.27 -1.04
N VAL A 107 8.91 1.41 -0.13
CA VAL A 107 9.79 0.61 0.71
C VAL A 107 9.59 -0.85 0.37
N ASP A 108 10.64 -1.47 -0.18
CA ASP A 108 10.66 -2.90 -0.44
C ASP A 108 11.14 -3.62 0.83
N MET A 109 10.40 -4.64 1.23
CA MET A 109 10.70 -5.46 2.39
C MET A 109 10.77 -6.93 1.96
N TYR A 110 11.82 -7.63 2.39
CA TYR A 110 11.97 -9.06 2.12
C TYR A 110 11.81 -9.86 3.41
N TYR A 111 10.92 -10.85 3.37
CA TYR A 111 10.64 -11.77 4.46
C TYR A 111 11.18 -13.17 4.16
N GLY A 112 11.88 -13.74 5.14
CA GLY A 112 12.34 -15.12 5.08
C GLY A 112 11.22 -16.14 5.33
N LYS A 113 11.54 -17.41 5.18
CA LYS A 113 10.61 -18.52 5.47
C LYS A 113 10.19 -18.59 6.94
N ASP A 114 10.91 -17.93 7.83
CA ASP A 114 10.59 -17.75 9.25
C ASP A 114 9.62 -16.59 9.51
N ASN A 115 9.03 -16.01 8.46
CA ASN A 115 8.11 -14.87 8.47
C ASN A 115 8.70 -13.59 9.11
N ARG A 116 10.04 -13.51 9.18
CA ARG A 116 10.75 -12.33 9.70
C ARG A 116 11.38 -11.52 8.58
N VAL A 117 11.35 -10.20 8.78
CA VAL A 117 11.97 -9.28 7.83
C VAL A 117 13.50 -9.45 7.82
N LYS A 118 14.07 -9.61 6.64
CA LYS A 118 15.52 -9.76 6.39
C LYS A 118 16.14 -8.51 5.78
N ALA A 119 15.35 -7.76 5.00
CA ALA A 119 15.79 -6.51 4.38
C ALA A 119 14.64 -5.51 4.32
N ILE A 120 14.97 -4.23 4.49
CA ILE A 120 14.07 -3.08 4.34
C ILE A 120 14.82 -2.03 3.54
N VAL A 121 14.32 -1.68 2.37
CA VAL A 121 14.98 -0.81 1.41
C VAL A 121 14.08 0.37 1.04
N PRO A 122 14.18 1.51 1.74
CA PRO A 122 13.43 2.71 1.39
C PRO A 122 13.98 3.35 0.12
N ARG A 123 13.09 3.61 -0.84
CA ARG A 123 13.36 4.35 -2.08
C ARG A 123 12.50 5.60 -2.12
N GLU A 124 13.14 6.79 -2.02
CA GLU A 124 12.47 8.08 -2.20
C GLU A 124 12.03 8.23 -3.66
N ARG A 125 10.78 8.60 -3.89
CA ARG A 125 10.15 8.73 -5.20
C ARG A 125 10.37 10.16 -5.73
N ILE A 126 11.34 10.35 -6.61
CA ILE A 126 11.67 11.66 -7.18
C ILE A 126 10.84 11.93 -8.43
N GLU A 127 10.73 10.96 -9.31
CA GLU A 127 9.91 11.05 -10.52
C GLU A 127 9.07 9.76 -10.67
N ILE A 128 7.79 9.95 -10.96
CA ILE A 128 6.81 8.86 -11.07
C ILE A 128 6.24 8.88 -12.47
N ARG A 129 6.18 7.71 -13.12
CA ARG A 129 5.49 7.49 -14.38
C ARG A 129 4.55 6.30 -14.27
N ALA A 130 3.30 6.47 -14.65
CA ALA A 130 2.25 5.44 -14.57
C ALA A 130 2.16 4.74 -13.20
N GLY A 131 2.38 5.49 -12.10
CA GLY A 131 2.35 4.96 -10.73
C GLY A 131 3.66 4.31 -10.26
N GLU A 132 4.63 4.11 -11.15
CA GLU A 132 5.92 3.47 -10.83
C GLU A 132 7.06 4.49 -10.69
N ILE A 133 8.11 4.13 -9.93
CA ILE A 133 9.28 4.97 -9.77
C ILE A 133 10.08 4.99 -11.08
N ASN A 134 10.19 6.17 -11.71
CA ASN A 134 11.08 6.40 -12.85
C ASN A 134 12.47 6.87 -12.39
N LYS A 135 12.53 7.77 -11.38
CA LYS A 135 13.76 8.16 -10.70
C LYS A 135 13.55 8.11 -9.19
N GLY A 136 14.53 7.60 -8.47
CA GLY A 136 14.48 7.55 -7.02
C GLY A 136 15.86 7.41 -6.39
N PHE A 137 15.91 7.66 -5.08
CA PHE A 137 17.08 7.42 -4.27
C PHE A 137 16.81 6.32 -3.25
N THR A 138 17.67 5.30 -3.24
CA THR A 138 17.71 4.33 -2.15
C THR A 138 18.46 4.95 -0.98
N ARG A 139 17.81 5.01 0.18
CA ARG A 139 18.39 5.60 1.40
C ARG A 139 18.10 4.72 2.62
N LYS A 140 19.14 4.43 3.39
CA LYS A 140 18.94 3.99 4.76
C LYS A 140 18.59 5.21 5.62
N ASN A 141 17.34 5.26 6.10
CA ASN A 141 16.82 6.35 6.92
C ASN A 141 16.00 5.80 8.10
N TYR A 142 15.30 6.66 8.81
CA TYR A 142 14.45 6.29 9.95
C TYR A 142 13.41 5.21 9.63
N LEU A 143 12.91 5.16 8.37
CA LEU A 143 11.89 4.18 7.95
C LEU A 143 12.34 2.73 8.13
N VAL A 144 13.65 2.45 8.00
CA VAL A 144 14.19 1.09 8.23
C VAL A 144 13.91 0.64 9.67
N ARG A 145 14.23 1.49 10.64
CA ARG A 145 13.99 1.21 12.05
C ARG A 145 12.49 1.17 12.36
N PHE A 146 11.76 2.19 11.91
CA PHE A 146 10.33 2.34 12.13
C PHE A 146 9.53 1.12 11.65
N LEU A 147 9.78 0.66 10.43
CA LEU A 147 9.08 -0.51 9.87
C LEU A 147 9.56 -1.81 10.50
N LYS A 148 10.85 -1.92 10.83
CA LYS A 148 11.36 -3.10 11.53
C LYS A 148 10.72 -3.28 12.89
N GLU A 149 10.58 -2.23 13.68
CA GLU A 149 9.95 -2.30 15.01
C GLU A 149 8.48 -2.73 14.95
N ARG A 150 7.75 -2.44 13.85
CA ARG A 150 6.32 -2.69 13.71
C ARG A 150 5.97 -3.93 12.89
N LEU A 151 6.81 -4.27 11.93
CA LEU A 151 6.55 -5.31 10.95
C LEU A 151 7.69 -6.35 10.89
N ASP A 152 8.45 -6.56 11.99
CA ASP A 152 9.55 -7.54 12.01
C ASP A 152 9.06 -8.96 11.75
N TYR A 153 7.91 -9.30 12.30
CA TYR A 153 7.31 -10.63 12.19
C TYR A 153 5.87 -10.52 11.69
N LEU A 154 5.60 -11.08 10.53
CA LEU A 154 4.27 -11.14 9.94
C LEU A 154 3.93 -12.58 9.58
N PRO A 155 3.03 -13.25 10.35
CA PRO A 155 2.63 -14.62 10.07
C PRO A 155 2.15 -14.82 8.63
N GLY A 156 2.64 -15.86 7.96
CA GLY A 156 2.27 -16.19 6.59
C GLY A 156 2.88 -15.26 5.52
N VAL A 157 3.73 -14.31 5.90
CA VAL A 157 4.41 -13.43 4.94
C VAL A 157 5.78 -13.98 4.59
N VAL A 158 6.02 -14.21 3.30
CA VAL A 158 7.32 -14.62 2.73
C VAL A 158 7.58 -13.89 1.42
N GLY A 159 8.86 -13.71 1.09
CA GLY A 159 9.28 -13.03 -0.14
C GLY A 159 9.19 -11.52 -0.05
N CYS A 160 9.03 -10.87 -1.19
CA CYS A 160 9.01 -9.41 -1.27
C CYS A 160 7.61 -8.86 -1.09
N ILE A 161 7.49 -7.87 -0.22
CA ILE A 161 6.34 -6.97 -0.14
C ILE A 161 6.79 -5.53 -0.36
N CYS A 162 5.87 -4.68 -0.81
CA CYS A 162 6.14 -3.28 -1.08
C CYS A 162 5.09 -2.41 -0.38
N ILE A 163 5.56 -1.41 0.38
CA ILE A 163 4.71 -0.42 1.05
C ILE A 163 5.02 0.95 0.46
N GLN A 164 3.98 1.72 0.11
CA GLN A 164 4.11 3.14 -0.22
C GLN A 164 3.68 3.97 0.99
N LEU A 165 4.50 4.94 1.34
CA LEU A 165 4.25 5.81 2.49
C LEU A 165 4.81 7.22 2.29
N PHE A 166 4.28 8.14 3.08
CA PHE A 166 4.76 9.51 3.21
C PHE A 166 5.56 9.67 4.52
N TYR A 167 6.63 10.46 4.44
CA TYR A 167 7.54 10.72 5.57
C TYR A 167 8.02 12.16 5.57
#